data_234329e2b843e9af0cd9789850ed37ce
#
_entry.id   234329e2b843e9af0cd9789850ed37ce
#
_cell.length_a   1.000
_cell.length_b   1.000
_cell.length_c   1.000
_cell.angle_alpha   90.00
_cell.angle_beta   90.00
_cell.angle_gamma   90.00
#
_symmetry.space_group_name_H-M   'P 1'
#
loop_
_entity.id
_entity.type
_entity.pdbx_description
1 polymer ?
#
loop_
_entity_poly.entity_id
_entity_poly.type
_entity_poly.pdbx_seq_one_letter_code
_entity_poly.pdbx_strand_id
1 'polypeptide(L)'
;MTRVRVHTGEVNAEMEDTSLDELSTIMADNSCGWIDIFQPEEDVTREFLEGEMNFHHLAVDDCFEEPASRVFVYDVHKFTTFKARDADRELDTEYLRAFLKDGWLITVRHAHMPGIAEFRKRIKSKDFNKGEEMKSEYLLYQLLDSVADDWTKVLISKSERLDEIEDQVFDPNQVYPNLLENLHEMKGDLREIAKSTTPLDELVQRILRSDEGFITDETKLYYRDLADLTHSIGTRLENYSSGAASTRDTYISQTSMRLAESQAETAEVMRLLTIIATIMLPITAVASIFGMNVHSFGAGNGPVDLMTILAVMGGIGCSMLLWLYMKGYIGKR
;
A
#
# COMPACT_ATOMS: atom_id res chain seq x y z
N MET A 1 -5.97 2.58 -33.72
CA MET A 1 -6.38 1.45 -34.61
C MET A 1 -6.91 0.35 -33.73
N THR A 2 -8.19 0.07 -33.81
CA THR A 2 -8.88 -0.97 -33.02
C THR A 2 -8.28 -2.32 -33.33
N ARG A 3 -7.93 -3.09 -32.30
CA ARG A 3 -7.46 -4.47 -32.44
C ARG A 3 -8.52 -5.40 -31.87
N VAL A 4 -8.91 -6.38 -32.66
CA VAL A 4 -9.92 -7.34 -32.26
C VAL A 4 -9.30 -8.75 -32.25
N ARG A 5 -9.53 -9.46 -31.16
CA ARG A 5 -9.15 -10.86 -31.01
C ARG A 5 -10.38 -11.69 -30.70
N VAL A 6 -10.47 -12.82 -31.34
CA VAL A 6 -11.60 -13.74 -31.19
C VAL A 6 -11.09 -15.12 -30.78
N HIS A 7 -11.69 -15.68 -29.74
CA HIS A 7 -11.51 -17.06 -29.31
C HIS A 7 -12.84 -17.81 -29.48
N THR A 8 -12.88 -18.82 -30.32
CA THR A 8 -14.08 -19.62 -30.53
C THR A 8 -14.03 -20.92 -29.72
N GLY A 9 -15.16 -21.33 -29.15
CA GLY A 9 -15.26 -22.48 -28.27
C GLY A 9 -15.11 -23.83 -29.00
N GLU A 10 -15.54 -23.94 -30.27
CA GLU A 10 -15.59 -25.21 -30.95
C GLU A 10 -14.22 -25.67 -31.51
N VAL A 11 -13.38 -24.74 -31.93
CA VAL A 11 -12.10 -25.06 -32.61
C VAL A 11 -10.89 -24.66 -31.78
N ASN A 12 -11.06 -23.94 -30.67
CA ASN A 12 -9.97 -23.32 -29.91
C ASN A 12 -9.06 -22.48 -30.84
N ALA A 13 -9.68 -21.82 -31.81
CA ALA A 13 -8.99 -20.97 -32.75
C ALA A 13 -8.92 -19.55 -32.19
N GLU A 14 -7.73 -18.99 -32.18
CA GLU A 14 -7.53 -17.56 -31.95
C GLU A 14 -7.33 -16.88 -33.29
N MET A 15 -8.15 -15.88 -33.56
CA MET A 15 -8.00 -15.00 -34.70
C MET A 15 -7.53 -13.63 -34.16
N GLU A 16 -6.39 -13.17 -34.64
CA GLU A 16 -5.85 -11.85 -34.29
C GLU A 16 -6.12 -10.86 -35.43
N ASP A 17 -6.34 -9.59 -35.10
CA ASP A 17 -6.58 -8.48 -36.04
C ASP A 17 -7.78 -8.71 -36.98
N THR A 18 -8.83 -9.34 -36.46
CA THR A 18 -10.12 -9.50 -37.17
C THR A 18 -10.80 -8.13 -37.33
N SER A 19 -11.44 -7.89 -38.46
CA SER A 19 -12.26 -6.68 -38.61
C SER A 19 -13.57 -6.80 -37.84
N LEU A 20 -14.13 -5.67 -37.36
CA LEU A 20 -15.41 -5.68 -36.66
C LEU A 20 -16.55 -6.20 -37.56
N ASP A 21 -16.49 -5.93 -38.87
CA ASP A 21 -17.49 -6.38 -39.86
C ASP A 21 -17.55 -7.91 -40.01
N GLU A 22 -16.45 -8.63 -39.71
CA GLU A 22 -16.38 -10.09 -39.80
C GLU A 22 -16.93 -10.78 -38.56
N LEU A 23 -17.06 -10.05 -37.43
CA LEU A 23 -17.46 -10.63 -36.14
C LEU A 23 -18.86 -11.23 -36.18
N SER A 24 -19.81 -10.58 -36.83
CA SER A 24 -21.19 -11.06 -36.97
C SER A 24 -21.23 -12.44 -37.68
N THR A 25 -20.39 -12.64 -38.69
CA THR A 25 -20.27 -13.91 -39.38
C THR A 25 -19.64 -14.97 -38.48
N ILE A 26 -18.56 -14.63 -37.78
CA ILE A 26 -17.87 -15.55 -36.84
C ILE A 26 -18.82 -15.98 -35.73
N MET A 27 -19.62 -15.06 -35.19
CA MET A 27 -20.60 -15.34 -34.15
C MET A 27 -21.75 -16.19 -34.64
N ALA A 28 -22.16 -16.05 -35.91
CA ALA A 28 -23.17 -16.88 -36.52
C ALA A 28 -22.70 -18.33 -36.79
N ASP A 29 -21.42 -18.48 -37.10
CA ASP A 29 -20.80 -19.80 -37.37
C ASP A 29 -20.41 -20.57 -36.09
N ASN A 30 -20.33 -19.87 -34.94
CA ASN A 30 -19.92 -20.46 -33.65
C ASN A 30 -20.94 -20.15 -32.56
N SER A 31 -21.23 -21.11 -31.71
CA SER A 31 -22.25 -20.98 -30.66
C SER A 31 -21.78 -20.19 -29.41
N CYS A 32 -20.47 -20.09 -29.20
CA CYS A 32 -19.90 -19.40 -28.02
C CYS A 32 -18.44 -19.00 -28.23
N GLY A 33 -18.00 -18.02 -27.44
CA GLY A 33 -16.62 -17.57 -27.50
C GLY A 33 -16.34 -16.28 -26.71
N TRP A 34 -15.15 -15.78 -26.90
CA TRP A 34 -14.69 -14.52 -26.33
C TRP A 34 -14.14 -13.59 -27.42
N ILE A 35 -14.62 -12.35 -27.42
CA ILE A 35 -14.15 -11.27 -28.30
C ILE A 35 -13.50 -10.21 -27.41
N ASP A 36 -12.25 -9.84 -27.69
CA ASP A 36 -11.48 -8.82 -26.99
C ASP A 36 -11.21 -7.63 -27.91
N ILE A 37 -11.91 -6.53 -27.67
CA ILE A 37 -11.76 -5.27 -28.41
C ILE A 37 -10.78 -4.40 -27.62
N PHE A 38 -9.60 -4.19 -28.19
CA PHE A 38 -8.53 -3.41 -27.58
C PHE A 38 -8.30 -2.09 -28.32
N GLN A 39 -8.21 -0.99 -27.59
CA GLN A 39 -8.09 0.38 -28.13
C GLN A 39 -9.21 0.69 -29.12
N PRO A 40 -10.49 0.64 -28.68
CA PRO A 40 -11.62 0.86 -29.54
C PRO A 40 -11.59 2.26 -30.16
N GLU A 41 -11.86 2.33 -31.46
CA GLU A 41 -12.16 3.58 -32.17
C GLU A 41 -13.66 3.84 -32.04
N GLU A 42 -14.04 5.00 -31.48
CA GLU A 42 -15.40 5.21 -30.96
C GLU A 42 -16.48 4.96 -32.02
N ASP A 43 -16.39 5.63 -33.17
CA ASP A 43 -17.43 5.56 -34.20
C ASP A 43 -17.68 4.13 -34.69
N VAL A 44 -16.61 3.41 -35.03
CA VAL A 44 -16.68 2.04 -35.57
C VAL A 44 -17.13 1.02 -34.51
N THR A 45 -16.62 1.18 -33.29
CA THR A 45 -16.99 0.27 -32.20
C THR A 45 -18.44 0.49 -31.75
N ARG A 46 -18.91 1.74 -31.76
CA ARG A 46 -20.30 2.09 -31.46
C ARG A 46 -21.25 1.53 -32.51
N GLU A 47 -20.91 1.66 -33.81
CA GLU A 47 -21.70 1.08 -34.91
C GLU A 47 -21.84 -0.45 -34.76
N PHE A 48 -20.76 -1.15 -34.40
CA PHE A 48 -20.82 -2.58 -34.15
C PHE A 48 -21.67 -2.93 -32.91
N LEU A 49 -21.41 -2.29 -31.77
CA LEU A 49 -22.08 -2.63 -30.49
C LEU A 49 -23.56 -2.25 -30.50
N GLU A 50 -23.94 -1.07 -31.02
CA GLU A 50 -25.34 -0.62 -31.07
C GLU A 50 -26.06 -1.17 -32.29
N GLY A 51 -25.43 -1.11 -33.47
CA GLY A 51 -26.06 -1.47 -34.74
C GLY A 51 -26.17 -2.99 -34.93
N GLU A 52 -25.05 -3.72 -34.89
CA GLU A 52 -25.05 -5.15 -35.17
C GLU A 52 -25.42 -5.98 -33.93
N MET A 53 -24.85 -5.62 -32.78
CA MET A 53 -25.09 -6.37 -31.54
C MET A 53 -26.37 -5.95 -30.82
N ASN A 54 -26.99 -4.83 -31.20
CA ASN A 54 -28.19 -4.29 -30.57
C ASN A 54 -28.04 -4.11 -29.05
N PHE A 55 -26.85 -3.66 -28.60
CA PHE A 55 -26.61 -3.34 -27.20
C PHE A 55 -27.23 -1.99 -26.84
N HIS A 56 -27.62 -1.85 -25.58
CA HIS A 56 -28.24 -0.63 -25.10
C HIS A 56 -27.22 0.53 -25.12
N HIS A 57 -27.63 1.69 -25.64
CA HIS A 57 -26.76 2.87 -25.81
C HIS A 57 -26.05 3.28 -24.51
N LEU A 58 -26.70 3.24 -23.34
CA LEU A 58 -26.06 3.57 -22.06
C LEU A 58 -24.90 2.64 -21.72
N ALA A 59 -24.97 1.35 -22.09
CA ALA A 59 -23.86 0.41 -21.86
C ALA A 59 -22.72 0.64 -22.86
N VAL A 60 -23.02 1.13 -24.05
CA VAL A 60 -22.02 1.48 -25.06
C VAL A 60 -21.36 2.83 -24.72
N ASP A 61 -22.10 3.81 -24.20
CA ASP A 61 -21.54 5.07 -23.70
C ASP A 61 -20.51 4.81 -22.58
N ASP A 62 -20.81 3.88 -21.67
CA ASP A 62 -19.87 3.45 -20.62
C ASP A 62 -18.54 2.87 -21.18
N CYS A 63 -18.45 2.51 -22.47
CA CYS A 63 -17.19 2.07 -23.08
C CYS A 63 -16.22 3.22 -23.34
N PHE A 64 -16.71 4.45 -23.47
CA PHE A 64 -15.92 5.62 -23.82
C PHE A 64 -15.87 6.66 -22.71
N GLU A 65 -16.67 6.48 -21.66
CA GLU A 65 -16.67 7.32 -20.46
C GLU A 65 -15.99 6.61 -19.29
N GLU A 66 -15.81 7.31 -18.17
CA GLU A 66 -15.35 6.73 -16.89
C GLU A 66 -16.56 6.30 -16.04
N PRO A 67 -17.07 5.08 -16.19
CA PRO A 67 -18.22 4.60 -15.42
C PRO A 67 -17.81 4.21 -14.01
N ALA A 68 -18.79 4.07 -13.11
CA ALA A 68 -18.54 3.31 -11.87
C ALA A 68 -18.60 1.80 -12.14
N SER A 69 -17.99 0.98 -11.27
CA SER A 69 -18.16 -0.49 -11.33
C SER A 69 -19.64 -0.85 -11.15
N ARG A 70 -20.23 -1.48 -12.17
CA ARG A 70 -21.67 -1.70 -12.26
C ARG A 70 -21.99 -3.04 -12.91
N VAL A 71 -23.18 -3.53 -12.61
CA VAL A 71 -23.80 -4.69 -13.27
C VAL A 71 -25.18 -4.29 -13.73
N PHE A 72 -25.52 -4.56 -14.97
CA PHE A 72 -26.81 -4.32 -15.55
C PHE A 72 -27.29 -5.55 -16.35
N VAL A 73 -28.59 -5.83 -16.23
CA VAL A 73 -29.28 -6.80 -17.08
C VAL A 73 -30.21 -6.00 -17.98
N TYR A 74 -29.95 -6.08 -19.28
CA TYR A 74 -30.83 -5.51 -20.32
C TYR A 74 -31.61 -6.65 -21.00
N ASP A 75 -32.64 -6.32 -21.75
CA ASP A 75 -33.50 -7.30 -22.43
C ASP A 75 -32.71 -8.25 -23.36
N VAL A 76 -31.65 -7.75 -23.98
CA VAL A 76 -30.88 -8.48 -25.02
C VAL A 76 -29.51 -8.95 -24.53
N HIS A 77 -28.94 -8.29 -23.50
CA HIS A 77 -27.59 -8.56 -23.05
C HIS A 77 -27.42 -8.24 -21.56
N LYS A 78 -26.37 -8.79 -20.97
CA LYS A 78 -25.90 -8.42 -19.63
C LYS A 78 -24.62 -7.60 -19.79
N PHE A 79 -24.43 -6.59 -18.95
CA PHE A 79 -23.29 -5.69 -18.97
C PHE A 79 -22.67 -5.54 -17.60
N THR A 80 -21.34 -5.52 -17.57
CA THR A 80 -20.59 -5.20 -16.35
C THR A 80 -19.37 -4.38 -16.69
N THR A 81 -19.02 -3.48 -15.77
CA THR A 81 -17.79 -2.70 -15.84
C THR A 81 -17.08 -2.73 -14.48
N PHE A 82 -15.77 -2.87 -14.49
CA PHE A 82 -14.92 -2.92 -13.32
C PHE A 82 -13.50 -2.48 -13.64
N LYS A 83 -12.72 -2.14 -12.62
CA LYS A 83 -11.33 -1.76 -12.81
C LYS A 83 -10.42 -2.98 -12.79
N ALA A 84 -9.48 -3.00 -13.72
CA ALA A 84 -8.38 -3.95 -13.75
C ALA A 84 -7.05 -3.20 -13.83
N ARG A 85 -5.98 -3.82 -13.38
CA ARG A 85 -4.65 -3.22 -13.35
C ARG A 85 -4.11 -3.00 -14.76
N ASP A 86 -3.49 -1.83 -14.98
CA ASP A 86 -2.73 -1.54 -16.18
C ASP A 86 -1.34 -2.20 -16.09
N ALA A 87 -0.87 -2.77 -17.19
CA ALA A 87 0.43 -3.41 -17.27
C ALA A 87 1.59 -2.41 -17.24
N ASP A 88 1.37 -1.18 -17.69
CA ASP A 88 2.42 -0.16 -17.83
C ASP A 88 2.85 0.43 -16.50
N ARG A 89 1.99 0.39 -15.48
CA ARG A 89 2.26 0.88 -14.13
C ARG A 89 1.66 -0.05 -13.08
N GLU A 90 2.43 -0.27 -12.01
CA GLU A 90 2.11 -1.31 -11.01
C GLU A 90 0.74 -1.15 -10.36
N LEU A 91 0.30 0.08 -10.05
CA LEU A 91 -0.93 0.35 -9.31
C LEU A 91 -1.97 1.14 -10.12
N ASP A 92 -1.63 1.59 -11.33
CA ASP A 92 -2.59 2.26 -12.20
C ASP A 92 -3.65 1.25 -12.67
N THR A 93 -4.85 1.76 -12.84
CA THR A 93 -6.01 0.94 -13.23
C THR A 93 -6.79 1.59 -14.34
N GLU A 94 -7.38 0.75 -15.17
CA GLU A 94 -8.27 1.16 -16.25
C GLU A 94 -9.56 0.32 -16.21
N TYR A 95 -10.64 0.85 -16.75
CA TYR A 95 -11.91 0.15 -16.81
C TYR A 95 -11.90 -0.94 -17.87
N LEU A 96 -12.35 -2.11 -17.46
CA LEU A 96 -12.67 -3.24 -18.34
C LEU A 96 -14.19 -3.35 -18.40
N ARG A 97 -14.73 -3.33 -19.61
CA ARG A 97 -16.16 -3.45 -19.89
C ARG A 97 -16.41 -4.83 -20.50
N ALA A 98 -17.43 -5.50 -20.03
CA ALA A 98 -17.77 -6.84 -20.48
C ALA A 98 -19.28 -6.96 -20.78
N PHE A 99 -19.60 -7.41 -21.98
CA PHE A 99 -20.95 -7.73 -22.42
C PHE A 99 -21.10 -9.24 -22.54
N LEU A 100 -22.24 -9.76 -22.13
CA LEU A 100 -22.62 -11.15 -22.25
C LEU A 100 -23.87 -11.26 -23.11
N LYS A 101 -23.78 -11.97 -24.21
CA LYS A 101 -24.91 -12.20 -25.10
C LYS A 101 -24.76 -13.55 -25.81
N ASP A 102 -25.80 -14.37 -25.82
CA ASP A 102 -25.94 -15.58 -26.62
C ASP A 102 -24.69 -16.51 -26.58
N GLY A 103 -24.14 -16.73 -25.37
CA GLY A 103 -22.93 -17.55 -25.19
C GLY A 103 -21.59 -16.81 -25.40
N TRP A 104 -21.63 -15.57 -25.86
CA TRP A 104 -20.43 -14.78 -26.11
C TRP A 104 -20.12 -13.82 -24.96
N LEU A 105 -18.84 -13.75 -24.61
CA LEU A 105 -18.26 -12.68 -23.79
C LEU A 105 -17.56 -11.68 -24.71
N ILE A 106 -17.92 -10.41 -24.64
CA ILE A 106 -17.27 -9.35 -25.41
C ILE A 106 -16.66 -8.38 -24.43
N THR A 107 -15.33 -8.20 -24.49
CA THR A 107 -14.59 -7.27 -23.64
C THR A 107 -14.13 -6.05 -24.43
N VAL A 108 -14.25 -4.85 -23.83
CA VAL A 108 -13.78 -3.59 -24.40
C VAL A 108 -12.83 -2.94 -23.41
N ARG A 109 -11.61 -2.60 -23.85
CA ARG A 109 -10.57 -2.03 -23.01
C ARG A 109 -9.63 -1.12 -23.77
N HIS A 110 -9.05 -0.14 -23.04
CA HIS A 110 -8.12 0.83 -23.62
C HIS A 110 -6.65 0.54 -23.26
N ALA A 111 -6.40 -0.19 -22.17
CA ALA A 111 -5.06 -0.50 -21.67
C ALA A 111 -4.67 -1.97 -21.77
N HIS A 112 -3.38 -2.25 -21.68
CA HIS A 112 -2.87 -3.60 -21.50
C HIS A 112 -3.08 -4.05 -20.06
N MET A 113 -3.77 -5.18 -19.86
CA MET A 113 -4.15 -5.70 -18.55
C MET A 113 -3.56 -7.09 -18.32
N PRO A 114 -2.75 -7.28 -17.25
CA PRO A 114 -2.18 -8.59 -16.92
C PRO A 114 -3.24 -9.67 -16.68
N GLY A 115 -4.37 -9.29 -16.02
CA GLY A 115 -5.51 -10.19 -15.83
C GLY A 115 -6.08 -10.74 -17.13
N ILE A 116 -6.20 -9.92 -18.19
CA ILE A 116 -6.61 -10.35 -19.54
C ILE A 116 -5.56 -11.30 -20.14
N ALA A 117 -4.28 -11.01 -19.97
CA ALA A 117 -3.23 -11.87 -20.49
C ALA A 117 -3.24 -13.25 -19.81
N GLU A 118 -3.51 -13.31 -18.52
CA GLU A 118 -3.65 -14.57 -17.78
C GLU A 118 -4.92 -15.32 -18.18
N PHE A 119 -6.06 -14.62 -18.28
CA PHE A 119 -7.32 -15.19 -18.75
C PHE A 119 -7.16 -15.83 -20.14
N ARG A 120 -6.45 -15.16 -21.07
CA ARG A 120 -6.15 -15.72 -22.40
C ARG A 120 -5.33 -17.00 -22.32
N LYS A 121 -4.34 -17.10 -21.44
CA LYS A 121 -3.57 -18.33 -21.22
C LYS A 121 -4.44 -19.46 -20.70
N ARG A 122 -5.36 -19.17 -19.78
CA ARG A 122 -6.29 -20.15 -19.21
C ARG A 122 -7.19 -20.74 -20.29
N ILE A 123 -7.81 -19.89 -21.13
CA ILE A 123 -8.68 -20.37 -22.22
C ILE A 123 -7.90 -21.26 -23.22
N LYS A 124 -6.62 -20.94 -23.47
CA LYS A 124 -5.77 -21.74 -24.35
C LYS A 124 -5.27 -23.06 -23.74
N SER A 125 -5.41 -23.21 -22.43
CA SER A 125 -4.91 -24.41 -21.75
C SER A 125 -5.70 -25.64 -22.17
N LYS A 126 -5.04 -26.81 -22.15
CA LYS A 126 -5.67 -28.10 -22.50
C LYS A 126 -6.69 -28.53 -21.42
N ASP A 127 -6.56 -28.00 -20.22
CA ASP A 127 -7.42 -28.32 -19.08
C ASP A 127 -8.73 -27.52 -19.10
N PHE A 128 -8.82 -26.51 -19.97
CA PHE A 128 -10.05 -25.77 -20.19
C PHE A 128 -11.06 -26.64 -20.95
N ASN A 129 -12.13 -27.02 -20.27
CA ASN A 129 -13.10 -27.99 -20.76
C ASN A 129 -14.01 -27.34 -21.82
N LYS A 130 -14.00 -27.90 -23.03
CA LYS A 130 -14.67 -27.35 -24.21
C LYS A 130 -16.14 -27.78 -24.19
N GLY A 131 -17.06 -26.87 -24.08
CA GLY A 131 -18.50 -27.14 -24.16
C GLY A 131 -19.31 -26.41 -23.12
N GLU A 132 -19.46 -26.94 -21.90
CA GLU A 132 -20.23 -26.28 -20.84
C GLU A 132 -19.50 -25.10 -20.24
N GLU A 133 -18.17 -25.12 -20.24
CA GLU A 133 -17.31 -24.06 -19.67
C GLU A 133 -17.16 -22.83 -20.59
N MET A 134 -17.58 -22.90 -21.84
CA MET A 134 -17.56 -21.76 -22.77
C MET A 134 -18.84 -20.91 -22.72
N LYS A 135 -19.73 -21.11 -21.73
CA LYS A 135 -20.85 -20.20 -21.51
C LYS A 135 -20.31 -18.82 -21.11
N SER A 136 -20.90 -17.75 -21.61
CA SER A 136 -20.45 -16.37 -21.36
C SER A 136 -20.33 -16.02 -19.88
N GLU A 137 -21.21 -16.56 -19.02
CA GLU A 137 -21.18 -16.37 -17.58
C GLU A 137 -19.96 -17.02 -16.92
N TYR A 138 -19.56 -18.22 -17.38
CA TYR A 138 -18.36 -18.87 -16.89
C TYR A 138 -17.09 -18.19 -17.41
N LEU A 139 -17.09 -17.71 -18.65
CA LEU A 139 -15.99 -16.91 -19.19
C LEU A 139 -15.80 -15.60 -18.39
N LEU A 140 -16.89 -14.94 -18.01
CA LEU A 140 -16.82 -13.76 -17.16
C LEU A 140 -16.27 -14.10 -15.77
N TYR A 141 -16.69 -15.22 -15.16
CA TYR A 141 -16.11 -15.71 -13.92
C TYR A 141 -14.59 -15.87 -14.04
N GLN A 142 -14.12 -16.59 -15.05
CA GLN A 142 -12.69 -16.83 -15.30
C GLN A 142 -11.91 -15.52 -15.52
N LEU A 143 -12.52 -14.54 -16.17
CA LEU A 143 -11.95 -13.21 -16.36
C LEU A 143 -11.80 -12.46 -15.03
N LEU A 144 -12.87 -12.40 -14.22
CA LEU A 144 -12.86 -11.75 -12.91
C LEU A 144 -11.88 -12.44 -11.95
N ASP A 145 -11.81 -13.77 -11.97
CA ASP A 145 -10.87 -14.57 -11.20
C ASP A 145 -9.42 -14.25 -11.59
N SER A 146 -9.12 -14.16 -12.90
CA SER A 146 -7.79 -13.75 -13.38
C SER A 146 -7.40 -12.34 -12.96
N VAL A 147 -8.36 -11.41 -12.87
CA VAL A 147 -8.13 -10.05 -12.37
C VAL A 147 -7.91 -10.05 -10.86
N ALA A 148 -8.67 -10.85 -10.10
CA ALA A 148 -8.47 -10.99 -8.65
C ALA A 148 -7.13 -11.65 -8.32
N ASP A 149 -6.71 -12.64 -9.08
CA ASP A 149 -5.40 -13.28 -8.96
C ASP A 149 -4.25 -12.31 -9.25
N ASP A 150 -4.41 -11.41 -10.22
CA ASP A 150 -3.40 -10.40 -10.52
C ASP A 150 -3.23 -9.44 -9.33
N TRP A 151 -4.33 -8.98 -8.71
CA TRP A 151 -4.28 -8.19 -7.48
C TRP A 151 -3.69 -8.96 -6.30
N THR A 152 -3.96 -10.24 -6.19
CA THR A 152 -3.36 -11.11 -5.15
C THR A 152 -1.84 -11.14 -5.28
N LYS A 153 -1.30 -11.25 -6.50
CA LYS A 153 0.16 -11.22 -6.75
C LYS A 153 0.79 -9.88 -6.32
N VAL A 154 0.14 -8.75 -6.66
CA VAL A 154 0.59 -7.43 -6.24
C VAL A 154 0.57 -7.31 -4.71
N LEU A 155 -0.48 -7.79 -4.06
CA LEU A 155 -0.63 -7.74 -2.61
C LEU A 155 0.43 -8.58 -1.88
N ILE A 156 0.82 -9.75 -2.44
CA ILE A 156 1.92 -10.57 -1.91
C ILE A 156 3.25 -9.79 -1.98
N SER A 157 3.55 -9.14 -3.11
CA SER A 157 4.75 -8.31 -3.24
C SER A 157 4.77 -7.15 -2.22
N LYS A 158 3.61 -6.53 -1.96
CA LYS A 158 3.51 -5.48 -0.93
C LYS A 158 3.67 -6.01 0.49
N SER A 159 3.22 -7.25 0.76
CA SER A 159 3.45 -7.93 2.04
C SER A 159 4.94 -8.15 2.28
N GLU A 160 5.65 -8.72 1.30
CA GLU A 160 7.11 -8.95 1.41
C GLU A 160 7.86 -7.63 1.67
N ARG A 161 7.44 -6.55 1.00
CA ARG A 161 8.02 -5.22 1.24
C ARG A 161 7.71 -4.66 2.62
N LEU A 162 6.52 -4.94 3.18
CA LEU A 162 6.17 -4.53 4.54
C LEU A 162 7.01 -5.29 5.58
N ASP A 163 7.20 -6.60 5.39
CA ASP A 163 8.05 -7.43 6.25
C ASP A 163 9.50 -6.90 6.28
N GLU A 164 10.06 -6.52 5.12
CA GLU A 164 11.38 -5.88 5.05
C GLU A 164 11.46 -4.57 5.84
N ILE A 165 10.41 -3.75 5.80
CA ILE A 165 10.34 -2.50 6.55
C ILE A 165 10.23 -2.78 8.05
N GLU A 166 9.47 -3.80 8.45
CA GLU A 166 9.37 -4.24 9.85
C GLU A 166 10.71 -4.70 10.39
N ASP A 167 11.47 -5.50 9.63
CA ASP A 167 12.80 -5.93 10.01
C ASP A 167 13.75 -4.73 10.21
N GLN A 168 13.66 -3.70 9.36
CA GLN A 168 14.45 -2.47 9.51
C GLN A 168 14.13 -1.69 10.79
N VAL A 169 12.88 -1.70 11.26
CA VAL A 169 12.48 -1.07 12.52
C VAL A 169 13.16 -1.75 13.72
N PHE A 170 13.27 -3.07 13.68
CA PHE A 170 13.83 -3.85 14.78
C PHE A 170 15.35 -4.03 14.73
N ASP A 171 16.03 -3.54 13.69
CA ASP A 171 17.50 -3.57 13.63
C ASP A 171 18.12 -2.56 14.63
N PRO A 172 18.82 -3.04 15.69
CA PRO A 172 19.42 -2.15 16.67
C PRO A 172 20.69 -1.45 16.19
N ASN A 173 21.30 -1.96 15.11
CA ASN A 173 22.65 -1.57 14.70
C ASN A 173 22.64 -0.48 13.62
N GLN A 174 21.51 -0.25 12.95
CA GLN A 174 21.43 0.66 11.83
C GLN A 174 20.25 1.64 11.99
N VAL A 175 20.46 2.85 11.52
CA VAL A 175 19.41 3.88 11.42
C VAL A 175 19.02 4.01 9.95
N TYR A 176 17.74 3.81 9.65
CA TYR A 176 17.20 3.93 8.31
C TYR A 176 16.47 5.27 8.16
N PRO A 177 17.08 6.28 7.53
CA PRO A 177 16.55 7.65 7.51
C PRO A 177 15.21 7.79 6.79
N ASN A 178 14.95 6.94 5.78
CA ASN A 178 13.74 7.01 4.94
C ASN A 178 12.61 6.06 5.39
N LEU A 179 12.73 5.45 6.56
CA LEU A 179 11.80 4.42 6.99
C LEU A 179 10.35 4.93 7.13
N LEU A 180 10.17 6.15 7.65
CA LEU A 180 8.84 6.77 7.73
C LEU A 180 8.25 7.11 6.36
N GLU A 181 9.11 7.49 5.41
CA GLU A 181 8.72 7.74 4.01
C GLU A 181 8.27 6.44 3.35
N ASN A 182 9.06 5.37 3.48
CA ASN A 182 8.71 4.03 2.98
C ASN A 182 7.36 3.52 3.55
N LEU A 183 7.12 3.74 4.85
CA LEU A 183 5.83 3.38 5.48
C LEU A 183 4.67 4.24 4.97
N HIS A 184 4.94 5.52 4.68
CA HIS A 184 3.93 6.41 4.10
C HIS A 184 3.56 5.99 2.68
N GLU A 185 4.55 5.67 1.84
CA GLU A 185 4.36 5.14 0.49
C GLU A 185 3.59 3.82 0.53
N MET A 186 4.02 2.87 1.38
CA MET A 186 3.32 1.59 1.56
C MET A 186 1.84 1.79 1.89
N LYS A 187 1.52 2.71 2.80
CA LYS A 187 0.12 3.03 3.12
C LYS A 187 -0.61 3.64 1.92
N GLY A 188 0.07 4.43 1.10
CA GLY A 188 -0.45 4.97 -0.17
C GLY A 188 -0.81 3.84 -1.13
N ASP A 189 0.12 2.91 -1.35
CA ASP A 189 -0.03 1.76 -2.24
C ASP A 189 -1.21 0.86 -1.83
N LEU A 190 -1.29 0.50 -0.54
CA LEU A 190 -2.40 -0.31 -0.02
C LEU A 190 -3.75 0.38 -0.22
N ARG A 191 -3.80 1.70 -0.13
CA ARG A 191 -5.03 2.48 -0.39
C ARG A 191 -5.41 2.46 -1.87
N GLU A 192 -4.44 2.58 -2.79
CA GLU A 192 -4.71 2.51 -4.23
C GLU A 192 -5.21 1.11 -4.61
N ILE A 193 -4.62 0.05 -4.06
CA ILE A 193 -5.12 -1.32 -4.25
C ILE A 193 -6.57 -1.44 -3.75
N ALA A 194 -6.87 -0.92 -2.56
CA ALA A 194 -8.22 -0.96 -1.99
C ALA A 194 -9.26 -0.26 -2.85
N LYS A 195 -8.92 0.87 -3.50
CA LYS A 195 -9.84 1.60 -4.40
C LYS A 195 -10.30 0.77 -5.59
N SER A 196 -9.54 -0.23 -5.99
CA SER A 196 -9.87 -1.09 -7.13
C SER A 196 -10.45 -2.44 -6.71
N THR A 197 -9.96 -3.01 -5.62
CA THR A 197 -10.37 -4.35 -5.16
C THR A 197 -11.67 -4.31 -4.36
N THR A 198 -11.95 -3.23 -3.60
CA THR A 198 -13.23 -3.09 -2.88
C THR A 198 -14.43 -3.03 -3.84
N PRO A 199 -14.42 -2.20 -4.92
CA PRO A 199 -15.50 -2.22 -5.89
C PRO A 199 -15.63 -3.54 -6.65
N LEU A 200 -14.52 -4.29 -6.81
CA LEU A 200 -14.56 -5.63 -7.43
C LEU A 200 -15.29 -6.64 -6.54
N ASP A 201 -15.01 -6.64 -5.23
CA ASP A 201 -15.73 -7.48 -4.26
C ASP A 201 -17.23 -7.13 -4.23
N GLU A 202 -17.56 -5.83 -4.15
CA GLU A 202 -18.96 -5.38 -4.21
C GLU A 202 -19.67 -5.81 -5.49
N LEU A 203 -18.96 -5.78 -6.63
CA LEU A 203 -19.49 -6.23 -7.91
C LEU A 203 -19.82 -7.72 -7.88
N VAL A 204 -18.90 -8.57 -7.44
CA VAL A 204 -19.09 -10.02 -7.32
C VAL A 204 -20.25 -10.35 -6.40
N GLN A 205 -20.33 -9.67 -5.25
CA GLN A 205 -21.44 -9.82 -4.32
C GLN A 205 -22.78 -9.39 -4.93
N ARG A 206 -22.79 -8.35 -5.76
CA ARG A 206 -23.99 -7.90 -6.47
C ARG A 206 -24.44 -8.92 -7.52
N ILE A 207 -23.50 -9.48 -8.28
CA ILE A 207 -23.78 -10.57 -9.24
C ILE A 207 -24.44 -11.77 -8.53
N LEU A 208 -23.88 -12.18 -7.39
CA LEU A 208 -24.42 -13.30 -6.61
C LEU A 208 -25.83 -13.08 -6.05
N ARG A 209 -26.16 -11.82 -5.69
CA ARG A 209 -27.47 -11.44 -5.12
C ARG A 209 -28.49 -11.04 -6.17
N SER A 210 -28.09 -10.97 -7.43
CA SER A 210 -28.98 -10.53 -8.50
C SER A 210 -30.10 -11.54 -8.70
N ASP A 211 -31.33 -11.13 -8.45
CA ASP A 211 -32.55 -11.90 -8.75
C ASP A 211 -32.93 -11.84 -10.25
N GLU A 212 -32.25 -10.98 -11.02
CA GLU A 212 -32.50 -10.72 -12.45
C GLU A 212 -31.86 -11.76 -13.37
N GLY A 213 -31.34 -12.88 -12.84
CA GLY A 213 -30.80 -13.96 -13.65
C GLY A 213 -29.50 -13.61 -14.37
N PHE A 214 -28.63 -12.79 -13.73
CA PHE A 214 -27.31 -12.46 -14.30
C PHE A 214 -26.43 -13.69 -14.46
N ILE A 215 -26.53 -14.66 -13.56
CA ILE A 215 -25.82 -15.94 -13.59
C ILE A 215 -26.82 -17.09 -13.39
N THR A 216 -26.47 -18.26 -13.96
CA THR A 216 -27.25 -19.50 -13.77
C THR A 216 -26.92 -20.15 -12.42
N ASP A 217 -27.80 -21.05 -11.94
CA ASP A 217 -27.55 -21.79 -10.70
C ASP A 217 -26.29 -22.68 -10.78
N GLU A 218 -25.93 -23.16 -11.97
CA GLU A 218 -24.73 -23.94 -12.22
C GLU A 218 -23.45 -23.11 -12.00
N THR A 219 -23.46 -21.85 -12.45
CA THR A 219 -22.31 -20.94 -12.32
C THR A 219 -22.20 -20.28 -10.96
N LYS A 220 -23.26 -20.25 -10.15
CA LYS A 220 -23.26 -19.66 -8.80
C LYS A 220 -22.17 -20.20 -7.88
N LEU A 221 -21.81 -21.48 -8.01
CA LEU A 221 -20.76 -22.08 -7.17
C LEU A 221 -19.40 -21.42 -7.42
N TYR A 222 -19.08 -21.18 -8.68
CA TYR A 222 -17.83 -20.51 -9.07
C TYR A 222 -17.79 -19.06 -8.60
N TYR A 223 -18.90 -18.33 -8.71
CA TYR A 223 -18.98 -16.95 -8.19
C TYR A 223 -18.92 -16.86 -6.66
N ARG A 224 -19.30 -17.91 -5.92
CA ARG A 224 -19.07 -17.97 -4.46
C ARG A 224 -17.59 -18.11 -4.14
N ASP A 225 -16.87 -18.97 -4.87
CA ASP A 225 -15.43 -19.11 -4.71
C ASP A 225 -14.70 -17.80 -5.03
N LEU A 226 -15.11 -17.13 -6.11
CA LEU A 226 -14.60 -15.79 -6.45
C LEU A 226 -14.92 -14.75 -5.37
N ALA A 227 -16.10 -14.79 -4.76
CA ALA A 227 -16.46 -13.89 -3.66
C ALA A 227 -15.60 -14.14 -2.42
N ASP A 228 -15.29 -15.38 -2.10
CA ASP A 228 -14.37 -15.72 -1.01
C ASP A 228 -12.95 -15.22 -1.31
N LEU A 229 -12.49 -15.32 -2.56
CA LEU A 229 -11.21 -14.78 -2.99
C LEU A 229 -11.16 -13.26 -2.86
N THR A 230 -12.14 -12.53 -3.42
CA THR A 230 -12.17 -11.06 -3.37
C THR A 230 -12.30 -10.55 -1.95
N HIS A 231 -13.11 -11.20 -1.11
CA HIS A 231 -13.22 -10.88 0.31
C HIS A 231 -11.90 -11.11 1.06
N SER A 232 -11.17 -12.19 0.73
CA SER A 232 -9.86 -12.47 1.34
C SER A 232 -8.83 -11.38 1.00
N ILE A 233 -8.86 -10.81 -0.20
CA ILE A 233 -8.02 -9.67 -0.60
C ILE A 233 -8.31 -8.47 0.31
N GLY A 234 -9.58 -8.13 0.52
CA GLY A 234 -10.00 -7.03 1.41
C GLY A 234 -9.48 -7.23 2.84
N THR A 235 -9.65 -8.43 3.40
CA THR A 235 -9.17 -8.76 4.76
C THR A 235 -7.65 -8.65 4.87
N ARG A 236 -6.90 -9.11 3.87
CA ARG A 236 -5.43 -8.97 3.85
C ARG A 236 -4.99 -7.50 3.77
N LEU A 237 -5.67 -6.69 2.96
CA LEU A 237 -5.41 -5.25 2.87
C LEU A 237 -5.59 -4.53 4.21
N GLU A 238 -6.66 -4.85 4.95
CA GLU A 238 -6.89 -4.32 6.29
C GLU A 238 -5.79 -4.73 7.26
N ASN A 239 -5.38 -6.01 7.23
CA ASN A 239 -4.30 -6.52 8.07
C ASN A 239 -2.96 -5.83 7.77
N TYR A 240 -2.58 -5.67 6.49
CA TYR A 240 -1.34 -4.99 6.11
C TYR A 240 -1.38 -3.50 6.42
N SER A 241 -2.52 -2.84 6.25
CA SER A 241 -2.70 -1.44 6.65
C SER A 241 -2.54 -1.24 8.16
N SER A 242 -3.09 -2.15 8.95
CA SER A 242 -2.94 -2.17 10.41
C SER A 242 -1.51 -2.48 10.83
N GLY A 243 -0.84 -3.44 10.16
CA GLY A 243 0.57 -3.76 10.34
C GLY A 243 1.45 -2.53 10.10
N ALA A 244 1.32 -1.88 8.96
CA ALA A 244 2.08 -0.68 8.63
C ALA A 244 1.88 0.47 9.64
N ALA A 245 0.66 0.63 10.17
CA ALA A 245 0.39 1.61 11.23
C ALA A 245 1.07 1.24 12.54
N SER A 246 1.01 -0.03 12.95
CA SER A 246 1.67 -0.54 14.17
C SER A 246 3.20 -0.41 14.08
N THR A 247 3.77 -0.74 12.93
CA THR A 247 5.21 -0.62 12.64
C THR A 247 5.68 0.83 12.75
N ARG A 248 4.90 1.77 12.20
CA ARG A 248 5.16 3.22 12.36
C ARG A 248 5.18 3.64 13.82
N ASP A 249 4.18 3.22 14.60
CA ASP A 249 4.04 3.60 16.01
C ASP A 249 5.18 3.00 16.85
N THR A 250 5.61 1.79 16.52
CA THR A 250 6.78 1.13 17.12
C THR A 250 8.06 1.91 16.82
N TYR A 251 8.27 2.32 15.57
CA TYR A 251 9.43 3.13 15.18
C TYR A 251 9.49 4.47 15.91
N ILE A 252 8.36 5.19 16.01
CA ILE A 252 8.28 6.45 16.75
C ILE A 252 8.60 6.23 18.23
N SER A 253 8.08 5.17 18.83
CA SER A 253 8.36 4.82 20.24
C SER A 253 9.84 4.52 20.47
N GLN A 254 10.46 3.71 19.61
CA GLN A 254 11.91 3.41 19.69
C GLN A 254 12.77 4.65 19.52
N THR A 255 12.43 5.49 18.54
CA THR A 255 13.16 6.75 18.31
C THR A 255 13.06 7.67 19.53
N SER A 256 11.87 7.75 20.15
CA SER A 256 11.66 8.52 21.38
C SER A 256 12.47 7.96 22.56
N MET A 257 12.56 6.64 22.70
CA MET A 257 13.42 5.99 23.71
C MET A 257 14.90 6.32 23.51
N ARG A 258 15.41 6.16 22.27
CA ARG A 258 16.83 6.50 21.94
C ARG A 258 17.12 7.98 22.24
N LEU A 259 16.19 8.88 21.93
CA LEU A 259 16.33 10.29 22.25
C LEU A 259 16.36 10.52 23.78
N ALA A 260 15.49 9.86 24.53
CA ALA A 260 15.47 9.96 25.99
C ALA A 260 16.78 9.41 26.63
N GLU A 261 17.32 8.32 26.12
CA GLU A 261 18.61 7.76 26.55
C GLU A 261 19.75 8.76 26.28
N SER A 262 19.84 9.31 25.08
CA SER A 262 20.85 10.33 24.72
C SER A 262 20.72 11.60 25.59
N GLN A 263 19.49 12.03 25.88
CA GLN A 263 19.25 13.14 26.80
C GLN A 263 19.69 12.82 28.23
N ALA A 264 19.46 11.59 28.70
CA ALA A 264 19.91 11.14 30.03
C ALA A 264 21.44 11.11 30.13
N GLU A 265 22.14 10.61 29.12
CA GLU A 265 23.61 10.65 29.06
C GLU A 265 24.13 12.10 29.06
N THR A 266 23.54 12.97 28.24
CA THR A 266 23.92 14.40 28.20
C THR A 266 23.66 15.07 29.56
N ALA A 267 22.55 14.79 30.21
CA ALA A 267 22.24 15.30 31.53
C ALA A 267 23.23 14.82 32.61
N GLU A 268 23.72 13.57 32.50
CA GLU A 268 24.76 13.05 33.42
C GLU A 268 26.08 13.80 33.25
N VAL A 269 26.53 14.01 32.00
CA VAL A 269 27.73 14.78 31.70
C VAL A 269 27.60 16.22 32.22
N MET A 270 26.46 16.88 31.94
CA MET A 270 26.17 18.23 32.42
C MET A 270 26.13 18.32 33.95
N ARG A 271 25.60 17.28 34.62
CA ARG A 271 25.60 17.17 36.09
C ARG A 271 27.04 17.12 36.63
N LEU A 272 27.90 16.28 36.05
CA LEU A 272 29.30 16.19 36.45
C LEU A 272 30.03 17.51 36.24
N LEU A 273 29.85 18.15 35.08
CA LEU A 273 30.44 19.43 34.78
C LEU A 273 29.98 20.53 35.78
N THR A 274 28.68 20.54 36.10
CA THR A 274 28.08 21.47 37.05
C THR A 274 28.65 21.28 38.47
N ILE A 275 28.82 20.03 38.92
CA ILE A 275 29.43 19.69 40.22
C ILE A 275 30.86 20.24 40.28
N ILE A 276 31.68 19.95 39.25
CA ILE A 276 33.06 20.44 39.17
C ILE A 276 33.10 21.96 39.20
N ALA A 277 32.30 22.63 38.36
CA ALA A 277 32.24 24.07 38.27
C ALA A 277 31.80 24.71 39.61
N THR A 278 30.78 24.13 40.28
CA THR A 278 30.27 24.63 41.55
C THR A 278 31.33 24.60 42.66
N ILE A 279 32.18 23.55 42.67
CA ILE A 279 33.28 23.43 43.64
C ILE A 279 34.46 24.37 43.29
N MET A 280 34.83 24.38 42.00
CA MET A 280 36.03 25.12 41.57
C MET A 280 35.85 26.62 41.53
N LEU A 281 34.63 27.12 41.22
CA LEU A 281 34.37 28.56 41.04
C LEU A 281 34.65 29.37 42.32
N PRO A 282 34.14 28.99 43.53
CA PRO A 282 34.47 29.71 44.78
C PRO A 282 35.95 29.56 45.13
N ILE A 283 36.57 28.39 44.93
CA ILE A 283 37.99 28.17 45.19
C ILE A 283 38.83 29.11 44.33
N THR A 284 38.51 29.18 43.01
CA THR A 284 39.22 30.07 42.07
C THR A 284 39.00 31.54 42.41
N ALA A 285 37.81 31.94 42.87
CA ALA A 285 37.49 33.30 43.29
C ALA A 285 38.35 33.72 44.52
N VAL A 286 38.42 32.84 45.52
CA VAL A 286 39.30 33.08 46.70
C VAL A 286 40.76 33.17 46.27
N ALA A 287 41.25 32.22 45.47
CA ALA A 287 42.65 32.25 44.97
C ALA A 287 42.96 33.52 44.15
N SER A 288 41.99 33.99 43.33
CA SER A 288 42.15 35.24 42.54
C SER A 288 42.23 36.48 43.40
N ILE A 289 41.37 36.58 44.44
CA ILE A 289 41.38 37.73 45.37
C ILE A 289 42.73 37.83 46.10
N PHE A 290 43.21 36.69 46.61
CA PHE A 290 44.51 36.67 47.29
C PHE A 290 45.72 36.71 46.36
N GLY A 291 45.57 36.40 45.09
CA GLY A 291 46.58 36.52 44.03
C GLY A 291 46.75 37.96 43.49
N MET A 292 45.79 38.86 43.80
CA MET A 292 45.90 40.28 43.46
C MET A 292 46.95 40.95 44.39
N ASN A 293 47.94 41.63 43.86
CA ASN A 293 48.96 42.40 44.57
C ASN A 293 48.34 43.69 45.22
N VAL A 294 47.37 43.55 46.10
CA VAL A 294 46.73 44.67 46.79
C VAL A 294 47.43 44.85 48.13
N HIS A 295 48.11 45.98 48.27
CA HIS A 295 48.97 46.33 49.42
C HIS A 295 48.22 46.65 50.75
N SER A 296 46.90 46.36 50.83
CA SER A 296 46.18 46.58 52.08
C SER A 296 44.87 45.75 52.12
N PHE A 297 44.96 44.53 52.57
CA PHE A 297 43.82 43.85 53.22
C PHE A 297 44.16 43.79 54.72
N GLY A 298 43.52 44.76 55.48
CA GLY A 298 43.47 44.74 56.93
C GLY A 298 44.46 45.65 57.63
N ALA A 299 43.94 46.68 58.35
CA ALA A 299 44.58 47.35 59.39
C ALA A 299 44.81 46.45 60.62
N GLY A 300 45.72 45.45 60.46
CA GLY A 300 46.02 44.54 61.52
C GLY A 300 47.26 43.71 61.18
N ASN A 301 48.24 43.79 61.98
CA ASN A 301 49.56 43.24 61.90
C ASN A 301 49.68 41.82 61.43
N GLY A 302 50.22 41.57 60.22
CA GLY A 302 50.78 40.31 59.79
C GLY A 302 50.31 39.87 58.37
N PRO A 303 51.17 39.28 57.55
CA PRO A 303 50.76 38.71 56.31
C PRO A 303 49.82 37.56 56.63
N VAL A 304 48.66 37.49 55.95
CA VAL A 304 47.78 36.31 56.04
C VAL A 304 48.58 35.12 55.62
N ASP A 305 48.78 34.20 56.54
CA ASP A 305 49.65 33.03 56.34
C ASP A 305 49.06 32.15 55.23
N LEU A 306 49.91 31.71 54.29
CA LEU A 306 49.53 30.81 53.18
C LEU A 306 48.72 29.61 53.66
N MET A 307 49.05 29.08 54.85
CA MET A 307 48.32 27.96 55.48
C MET A 307 46.84 28.36 55.83
N THR A 308 46.58 29.59 56.22
CA THR A 308 45.25 30.08 56.52
C THR A 308 44.38 30.15 55.22
N ILE A 309 44.95 30.62 54.13
CA ILE A 309 44.27 30.68 52.85
C ILE A 309 43.94 29.27 52.35
N LEU A 310 44.88 28.34 52.41
CA LEU A 310 44.66 26.97 52.03
C LEU A 310 43.60 26.25 52.90
N ALA A 311 43.60 26.55 54.22
CA ALA A 311 42.58 26.04 55.14
C ALA A 311 41.18 26.55 54.80
N VAL A 312 41.03 27.84 54.46
CA VAL A 312 39.73 28.41 54.05
C VAL A 312 39.25 27.78 52.70
N MET A 313 40.15 27.66 51.72
CA MET A 313 39.83 27.06 50.41
C MET A 313 39.41 25.58 50.61
N GLY A 314 40.17 24.83 51.41
CA GLY A 314 39.83 23.42 51.72
C GLY A 314 38.49 23.32 52.45
N GLY A 315 38.24 24.23 53.41
CA GLY A 315 36.93 24.26 54.13
C GLY A 315 35.75 24.53 53.24
N ILE A 316 35.91 25.46 52.28
CA ILE A 316 34.84 25.73 51.27
C ILE A 316 34.62 24.52 50.38
N GLY A 317 35.69 23.90 49.89
CA GLY A 317 35.61 22.73 49.04
C GLY A 317 34.94 21.52 49.77
N CYS A 318 35.35 21.26 50.99
CA CYS A 318 34.74 20.19 51.82
C CYS A 318 33.28 20.44 52.17
N SER A 319 32.91 21.69 52.54
CA SER A 319 31.54 22.06 52.83
C SER A 319 30.61 21.92 51.63
N MET A 320 31.09 22.30 50.46
CA MET A 320 30.34 22.13 49.20
C MET A 320 30.20 20.67 48.82
N LEU A 321 31.23 19.87 48.91
CA LEU A 321 31.16 18.42 48.71
C LEU A 321 30.17 17.77 49.66
N LEU A 322 30.20 18.09 50.95
CA LEU A 322 29.27 17.59 51.91
C LEU A 322 27.81 18.02 51.61
N TRP A 323 27.60 19.27 51.22
CA TRP A 323 26.28 19.76 50.80
C TRP A 323 25.73 19.04 49.56
N LEU A 324 26.57 18.85 48.54
CA LEU A 324 26.21 18.12 47.31
C LEU A 324 25.92 16.63 47.63
N TYR A 325 26.66 16.01 48.54
CA TYR A 325 26.40 14.65 48.99
C TYR A 325 25.06 14.58 49.75
N MET A 326 24.79 15.49 50.68
CA MET A 326 23.52 15.55 51.44
C MET A 326 22.30 15.76 50.53
N LYS A 327 22.47 16.56 49.49
CA LYS A 327 21.41 16.78 48.43
C LYS A 327 21.28 15.62 47.47
N GLY A 328 22.13 14.60 47.53
CA GLY A 328 22.07 13.44 46.67
C GLY A 328 22.59 13.63 45.24
N TYR A 329 23.32 14.74 44.99
CA TYR A 329 23.96 14.98 43.71
C TYR A 329 25.23 14.11 43.50
N ILE A 330 25.82 13.61 44.58
CA ILE A 330 26.99 12.72 44.59
C ILE A 330 26.63 11.46 45.39
N GLY A 331 26.91 10.27 44.86
CA GLY A 331 26.82 9.01 45.63
C GLY A 331 25.50 8.24 45.62
N LYS A 332 24.44 8.73 44.92
CA LYS A 332 23.30 7.86 44.58
C LYS A 332 23.42 7.36 43.17
N ARG A 333 23.70 6.06 43.06
CA ARG A 333 23.43 5.26 41.82
C ARG A 333 21.96 4.97 41.71
#